data_ccfa75ccc9a1761b52db4b87b19b0779
#
_entry.id   ccfa75ccc9a1761b52db4b87b19b0779
#
_cell.length_a   1.000
_cell.length_b   1.000
_cell.length_c   1.000
_cell.angle_alpha   90.00
_cell.angle_beta   90.00
_cell.angle_gamma   90.00
#
_symmetry.space_group_name_H-M   'P 1'
#
loop_
_entity.id
_entity.type
_entity.pdbx_description
1 polymer ?
#
loop_
_entity_poly.entity_id
_entity_poly.type
_entity_poly.pdbx_seq_one_letter_code
_entity_poly.pdbx_strand_id
1 'polypeptide(L)'
;MIKSHPTLESAIAGFKDENIMVEELANSQETSDFVRKLVFWDTLVGMNWDELNNIPQTDYQKMNKDIVAESGKSFCVEGRVAQIQVNRTVKPAFTEAVMVVPYEGRVAVIGVKSSGDILPETVARFCGIVAGTRSYTIMGSPAGSLPHLVGMFDLPENK
;
A
#
# COMPACT_ATOMS: atom_id res chain seq x y z
N MET A 1 -3.08 -16.14 12.79
CA MET A 1 -4.01 -16.63 11.76
C MET A 1 -4.92 -15.50 11.32
N ILE A 2 -5.30 -15.50 10.06
CA ILE A 2 -6.13 -14.42 9.50
C ILE A 2 -7.47 -14.29 10.22
N LYS A 3 -8.08 -15.40 10.59
CA LYS A 3 -9.36 -15.40 11.32
C LYS A 3 -9.29 -14.73 12.70
N SER A 4 -8.08 -14.58 13.26
CA SER A 4 -7.93 -13.94 14.57
C SER A 4 -7.81 -12.41 14.45
N HIS A 5 -7.86 -11.87 13.22
CA HIS A 5 -7.78 -10.44 12.98
C HIS A 5 -9.04 -9.96 12.27
N PRO A 6 -10.16 -9.75 13.02
CA PRO A 6 -11.44 -9.37 12.40
C PRO A 6 -11.49 -7.91 11.95
N THR A 7 -10.56 -7.07 12.41
CA THR A 7 -10.53 -5.65 12.06
C THR A 7 -9.19 -5.27 11.44
N LEU A 8 -9.18 -4.18 10.68
CA LEU A 8 -7.95 -3.66 10.09
C LEU A 8 -6.92 -3.33 11.17
N GLU A 9 -7.34 -2.70 12.25
CA GLU A 9 -6.44 -2.35 13.35
C GLU A 9 -5.77 -3.57 13.96
N SER A 10 -6.53 -4.64 14.21
CA SER A 10 -5.97 -5.88 14.77
C SER A 10 -5.04 -6.57 13.78
N ALA A 11 -5.34 -6.53 12.49
CA ALA A 11 -4.47 -7.10 11.45
C ALA A 11 -3.15 -6.35 11.38
N ILE A 12 -3.19 -5.03 11.39
CA ILE A 12 -1.98 -4.20 11.37
C ILE A 12 -1.09 -4.53 12.58
N ALA A 13 -1.64 -4.54 13.77
CA ALA A 13 -0.88 -4.81 14.98
C ALA A 13 -0.23 -6.20 14.95
N GLY A 14 -0.99 -7.22 14.58
CA GLY A 14 -0.47 -8.59 14.52
C GLY A 14 0.61 -8.78 13.46
N PHE A 15 0.36 -8.29 12.25
CA PHE A 15 1.29 -8.48 11.14
C PHE A 15 2.55 -7.62 11.30
N LYS A 16 2.42 -6.44 11.88
CA LYS A 16 3.56 -5.58 12.13
C LYS A 16 4.55 -6.18 13.12
N ASP A 17 4.04 -6.78 14.20
CA ASP A 17 4.88 -7.45 15.17
C ASP A 17 5.64 -8.63 14.55
N GLU A 18 4.99 -9.40 13.70
CA GLU A 18 5.66 -10.50 12.99
C GLU A 18 6.69 -9.98 12.00
N ASN A 19 6.42 -8.86 11.34
CA ASN A 19 7.25 -8.32 10.28
C ASN A 19 8.59 -7.76 10.77
N ILE A 20 8.68 -7.30 12.01
CA ILE A 20 9.91 -6.75 12.57
C ILE A 20 11.08 -7.73 12.45
N MET A 21 10.81 -9.01 12.64
CA MET A 21 11.86 -10.03 12.54
C MET A 21 12.26 -10.33 11.10
N VAL A 22 11.40 -10.07 10.12
CA VAL A 22 11.65 -10.39 8.72
C VAL A 22 12.38 -9.26 8.01
N GLU A 23 12.15 -8.01 8.39
CA GLU A 23 12.77 -6.85 7.74
C GLU A 23 14.29 -6.84 7.84
N GLU A 24 14.84 -7.32 8.93
CA GLU A 24 16.30 -7.39 9.09
C GLU A 24 16.95 -8.36 8.09
N LEU A 25 16.17 -9.33 7.60
CA LEU A 25 16.66 -10.34 6.67
C LEU A 25 16.34 -10.03 5.22
N ALA A 26 15.30 -9.22 4.99
CA ALA A 26 14.78 -8.98 3.65
C ALA A 26 15.26 -7.66 3.09
N ASN A 27 16.54 -7.53 2.91
CA ASN A 27 17.09 -6.44 2.11
C ASN A 27 16.87 -6.77 0.63
N SER A 28 15.66 -7.19 0.29
CA SER A 28 15.37 -7.71 -1.03
C SER A 28 14.47 -6.74 -1.79
N GLN A 29 14.57 -6.81 -3.12
CA GLN A 29 13.71 -6.07 -4.04
C GLN A 29 12.28 -6.62 -4.04
N GLU A 30 12.02 -7.67 -3.30
CA GLU A 30 10.71 -8.29 -3.24
C GLU A 30 9.75 -7.51 -2.34
N THR A 31 8.47 -7.67 -2.62
CA THR A 31 7.41 -7.13 -1.79
C THR A 31 7.54 -7.62 -0.36
N SER A 32 7.47 -6.72 0.61
CA SER A 32 7.65 -7.08 2.01
C SER A 32 6.57 -8.08 2.47
N ASP A 33 6.91 -8.84 3.50
CA ASP A 33 5.99 -9.81 4.06
C ASP A 33 4.73 -9.13 4.62
N PHE A 34 4.87 -7.96 5.22
CA PHE A 34 3.75 -7.18 5.72
C PHE A 34 2.78 -6.82 4.59
N VAL A 35 3.30 -6.38 3.45
CA VAL A 35 2.47 -6.09 2.28
C VAL A 35 1.67 -7.32 1.87
N ARG A 36 2.32 -8.46 1.74
CA ARG A 36 1.65 -9.70 1.33
C ARG A 36 0.57 -10.11 2.32
N LYS A 37 0.84 -10.01 3.61
CA LYS A 37 -0.13 -10.36 4.65
C LYS A 37 -1.34 -9.43 4.63
N LEU A 38 -1.12 -8.12 4.45
CA LEU A 38 -2.22 -7.17 4.35
C LEU A 38 -3.07 -7.41 3.11
N VAL A 39 -2.46 -7.66 1.97
CA VAL A 39 -3.20 -7.95 0.74
C VAL A 39 -4.03 -9.21 0.92
N PHE A 40 -3.44 -10.27 1.47
CA PHE A 40 -4.15 -11.53 1.70
C PHE A 40 -5.31 -11.35 2.68
N TRP A 41 -5.08 -10.64 3.76
CA TRP A 41 -6.13 -10.33 4.74
C TRP A 41 -7.28 -9.53 4.10
N ASP A 42 -6.94 -8.53 3.28
CA ASP A 42 -7.92 -7.68 2.62
C ASP A 42 -8.80 -8.50 1.66
N THR A 43 -8.23 -9.51 0.99
CA THR A 43 -9.02 -10.37 0.10
C THR A 43 -9.98 -11.28 0.85
N LEU A 44 -9.68 -11.66 2.08
CA LEU A 44 -10.49 -12.59 2.86
C LEU A 44 -11.48 -11.91 3.80
N VAL A 45 -11.06 -10.86 4.48
CA VAL A 45 -11.88 -10.15 5.46
C VAL A 45 -12.44 -8.86 4.85
N GLY A 46 -11.58 -8.10 4.23
CA GLY A 46 -11.95 -6.86 3.57
C GLY A 46 -11.67 -5.61 4.38
N MET A 47 -10.88 -4.73 3.79
CA MET A 47 -10.63 -3.40 4.31
C MET A 47 -11.78 -2.49 3.87
N ASN A 48 -12.27 -1.64 4.77
CA ASN A 48 -13.28 -0.67 4.38
C ASN A 48 -12.77 0.75 4.57
N TRP A 49 -13.42 1.69 3.88
CA TRP A 49 -12.97 3.07 3.84
C TRP A 49 -12.98 3.72 5.24
N ASP A 50 -14.00 3.46 6.04
CA ASP A 50 -14.12 4.04 7.38
C ASP A 50 -13.01 3.54 8.31
N GLU A 51 -12.75 2.23 8.30
CA GLU A 51 -11.65 1.68 9.08
C GLU A 51 -10.31 2.30 8.68
N LEU A 52 -10.08 2.39 7.38
CA LEU A 52 -8.85 2.93 6.83
C LEU A 52 -8.62 4.38 7.29
N ASN A 53 -9.68 5.19 7.29
CA ASN A 53 -9.60 6.58 7.70
C ASN A 53 -9.53 6.78 9.22
N ASN A 54 -9.80 5.74 10.00
CA ASN A 54 -9.66 5.78 11.46
C ASN A 54 -8.28 5.36 11.96
N ILE A 55 -7.43 4.83 11.09
CA ILE A 55 -6.06 4.51 11.46
C ILE A 55 -5.26 5.82 11.55
N PRO A 56 -4.37 5.98 12.57
CA PRO A 56 -3.54 7.17 12.66
C PRO A 56 -2.78 7.45 11.37
N GLN A 57 -2.77 8.70 10.94
CA GLN A 57 -2.19 9.09 9.66
C GLN A 57 -0.75 9.55 9.80
N THR A 58 0.01 9.36 8.74
CA THR A 58 1.38 9.85 8.62
C THR A 58 1.49 10.79 7.41
N ASP A 59 2.70 11.26 7.11
CA ASP A 59 2.97 12.07 5.95
C ASP A 59 4.20 11.58 5.19
N TYR A 60 4.41 12.13 3.99
CA TYR A 60 5.47 11.67 3.10
C TYR A 60 6.86 11.86 3.70
N GLN A 61 7.10 12.97 4.37
CA GLN A 61 8.41 13.28 4.94
C GLN A 61 8.75 12.32 6.07
N LYS A 62 7.78 11.97 6.91
CA LYS A 62 7.98 10.99 7.98
C LYS A 62 8.26 9.61 7.41
N MET A 63 7.54 9.20 6.36
CA MET A 63 7.78 7.92 5.70
C MET A 63 9.18 7.85 5.10
N ASN A 64 9.64 8.93 4.47
CA ASN A 64 10.99 8.98 3.90
C ASN A 64 12.07 8.94 4.97
N LYS A 65 11.80 9.52 6.13
CA LYS A 65 12.76 9.55 7.22
C LYS A 65 12.91 8.17 7.87
N ASP A 66 11.79 7.49 8.13
CA ASP A 66 11.81 6.22 8.84
C ASP A 66 10.55 5.42 8.51
N ILE A 67 10.62 4.68 7.41
CA ILE A 67 9.47 3.90 6.93
C ILE A 67 9.06 2.81 7.93
N VAL A 68 10.01 2.29 8.69
CA VAL A 68 9.73 1.26 9.69
C VAL A 68 8.85 1.83 10.81
N ALA A 69 9.22 3.01 11.32
CA ALA A 69 8.45 3.68 12.37
C ALA A 69 7.05 4.06 11.91
N GLU A 70 6.88 4.38 10.63
CA GLU A 70 5.60 4.80 10.07
C GLU A 70 4.75 3.64 9.54
N SER A 71 5.31 2.43 9.48
CA SER A 71 4.56 1.24 9.05
C SER A 71 3.35 1.00 9.95
N GLY A 72 2.24 0.67 9.32
CA GLY A 72 0.97 0.45 10.04
C GLY A 72 0.10 1.68 10.15
N LYS A 73 0.63 2.87 9.89
CA LYS A 73 -0.16 4.09 9.81
C LYS A 73 -0.78 4.23 8.43
N SER A 74 -1.76 5.12 8.30
CA SER A 74 -2.40 5.36 7.01
C SER A 74 -1.82 6.59 6.33
N PHE A 75 -1.87 6.57 5.00
CA PHE A 75 -1.47 7.72 4.19
C PHE A 75 -2.44 7.84 3.03
N CYS A 76 -2.94 9.05 2.81
CA CYS A 76 -3.80 9.35 1.68
C CYS A 76 -3.04 10.25 0.70
N VAL A 77 -3.18 9.95 -0.57
CA VAL A 77 -2.56 10.73 -1.64
C VAL A 77 -3.62 11.11 -2.65
N GLU A 78 -3.59 12.36 -3.08
CA GLU A 78 -4.36 12.82 -4.23
C GLU A 78 -3.36 13.38 -5.23
N GLY A 79 -3.23 12.71 -6.35
CA GLY A 79 -2.21 13.09 -7.31
C GLY A 79 -2.30 12.31 -8.61
N ARG A 80 -1.37 12.60 -9.50
CA ARG A 80 -1.31 11.96 -10.81
C ARG A 80 -0.88 10.51 -10.69
N VAL A 81 -1.57 9.65 -11.41
CA VAL A 81 -1.20 8.24 -11.53
C VAL A 81 -0.13 8.13 -12.62
N ALA A 82 1.09 7.82 -12.22
CA ALA A 82 2.19 7.70 -13.17
C ALA A 82 2.16 6.36 -13.91
N GLN A 83 1.80 5.29 -13.21
CA GLN A 83 1.67 3.94 -13.76
C GLN A 83 0.51 3.25 -13.06
N ILE A 84 -0.19 2.39 -13.78
CA ILE A 84 -1.25 1.56 -13.21
C ILE A 84 -1.42 0.31 -14.04
N GLN A 85 -1.57 -0.83 -13.38
CA GLN A 85 -1.85 -2.11 -14.03
C GLN A 85 -2.59 -3.03 -13.08
N VAL A 86 -3.36 -3.95 -13.64
CA VAL A 86 -4.05 -4.98 -12.87
C VAL A 86 -3.20 -6.24 -12.89
N ASN A 87 -2.86 -6.73 -11.71
CA ASN A 87 -2.13 -7.98 -11.55
C ASN A 87 -3.14 -9.13 -11.47
N ARG A 88 -3.15 -10.00 -12.48
CA ARG A 88 -4.06 -11.14 -12.56
C ARG A 88 -3.36 -12.47 -12.33
N THR A 89 -2.10 -12.45 -11.93
CA THR A 89 -1.36 -13.69 -11.62
C THR A 89 -1.81 -14.31 -10.30
N VAL A 90 -2.52 -13.53 -9.49
CA VAL A 90 -3.11 -14.00 -8.23
C VAL A 90 -4.63 -13.82 -8.30
N LYS A 91 -5.34 -14.57 -7.44
CA LYS A 91 -6.80 -14.47 -7.33
C LYS A 91 -7.18 -14.18 -5.89
N PRO A 92 -8.03 -13.15 -5.64
CA PRO A 92 -8.53 -12.18 -6.62
C PRO A 92 -7.42 -11.27 -7.13
N ALA A 93 -7.61 -10.73 -8.32
CA ALA A 93 -6.69 -9.78 -8.91
C ALA A 93 -6.66 -8.49 -8.08
N PHE A 94 -5.53 -7.80 -8.11
CA PHE A 94 -5.41 -6.49 -7.46
C PHE A 94 -4.72 -5.50 -8.40
N THR A 95 -4.87 -4.21 -8.11
CA THR A 95 -4.29 -3.15 -8.91
C THR A 95 -2.99 -2.68 -8.29
N GLU A 96 -1.94 -2.55 -9.10
CA GLU A 96 -0.68 -1.94 -8.69
C GLU A 96 -0.53 -0.61 -9.42
N ALA A 97 -0.12 0.42 -8.69
CA ALA A 97 0.05 1.74 -9.28
C ALA A 97 1.21 2.49 -8.64
N VAL A 98 1.73 3.47 -9.35
CA VAL A 98 2.66 4.46 -8.81
C VAL A 98 1.98 5.82 -8.93
N MET A 99 1.88 6.52 -7.80
CA MET A 99 1.22 7.82 -7.74
C MET A 99 2.20 8.90 -7.34
N VAL A 100 2.03 10.08 -7.90
CA VAL A 100 2.83 11.26 -7.57
C VAL A 100 2.23 11.94 -6.34
N VAL A 101 3.05 12.13 -5.33
CA VAL A 101 2.69 12.97 -4.17
C VAL A 101 3.12 14.38 -4.53
N PRO A 102 2.18 15.34 -4.71
CA PRO A 102 2.53 16.68 -5.21
C PRO A 102 3.64 17.33 -4.39
N TYR A 103 4.66 17.82 -5.09
CA TYR A 103 5.82 18.52 -4.52
C TYR A 103 6.75 17.68 -3.66
N GLU A 104 6.49 16.40 -3.49
CA GLU A 104 7.28 15.59 -2.56
C GLU A 104 7.94 14.38 -3.22
N GLY A 105 7.21 13.59 -3.98
CA GLY A 105 7.78 12.40 -4.60
C GLY A 105 6.72 11.44 -5.10
N ARG A 106 6.95 10.15 -4.91
CA ARG A 106 6.05 9.09 -5.41
C ARG A 106 5.85 8.03 -4.35
N VAL A 107 4.72 7.33 -4.48
CA VAL A 107 4.40 6.15 -3.66
C VAL A 107 3.95 5.02 -4.57
N ALA A 108 4.25 3.79 -4.18
CA ALA A 108 3.71 2.59 -4.82
C ALA A 108 2.49 2.14 -4.03
N VAL A 109 1.40 1.81 -4.71
CA VAL A 109 0.15 1.45 -4.05
C VAL A 109 -0.38 0.13 -4.58
N ILE A 110 -1.05 -0.63 -3.72
CA ILE A 110 -1.82 -1.81 -4.07
C ILE A 110 -3.26 -1.57 -3.64
N GLY A 111 -4.17 -1.60 -4.62
CA GLY A 111 -5.60 -1.52 -4.38
C GLY A 111 -6.23 -2.88 -4.59
N VAL A 112 -6.82 -3.46 -3.55
CA VAL A 112 -7.43 -4.80 -3.63
C VAL A 112 -8.86 -4.73 -4.15
N LYS A 113 -9.50 -3.58 -4.02
CA LYS A 113 -10.83 -3.32 -4.56
C LYS A 113 -10.72 -2.72 -5.96
N SER A 114 -11.84 -2.27 -6.50
CA SER A 114 -11.90 -1.72 -7.86
C SER A 114 -10.94 -0.53 -8.04
N SER A 115 -10.31 -0.46 -9.20
CA SER A 115 -9.62 0.74 -9.67
C SER A 115 -10.46 1.52 -10.68
N GLY A 116 -11.70 1.05 -10.96
CA GLY A 116 -12.63 1.73 -11.88
C GLY A 116 -11.99 2.02 -13.24
N ASP A 117 -12.17 3.24 -13.69
CA ASP A 117 -11.65 3.72 -14.97
C ASP A 117 -10.36 4.55 -14.82
N ILE A 118 -9.64 4.38 -13.72
CA ILE A 118 -8.40 5.12 -13.50
C ILE A 118 -7.35 4.69 -14.51
N LEU A 119 -6.78 5.67 -15.20
CA LEU A 119 -5.78 5.46 -16.24
C LEU A 119 -4.51 6.25 -15.92
N PRO A 120 -3.36 5.89 -16.53
CA PRO A 120 -2.14 6.66 -16.39
C PRO A 120 -2.37 8.13 -16.77
N GLU A 121 -1.68 9.03 -16.11
CA GLU A 121 -1.70 10.47 -16.30
C GLU A 121 -2.98 11.17 -15.82
N THR A 122 -3.89 10.43 -15.20
CA THR A 122 -5.08 11.04 -14.56
C THR A 122 -4.83 11.25 -13.08
N VAL A 123 -5.61 12.14 -12.47
CA VAL A 123 -5.56 12.39 -11.02
C VAL A 123 -6.51 11.45 -10.32
N ALA A 124 -6.03 10.81 -9.26
CA ALA A 124 -6.85 9.93 -8.43
C ALA A 124 -6.54 10.17 -6.96
N ARG A 125 -7.42 9.71 -6.10
CA ARG A 125 -7.20 9.72 -4.66
C ARG A 125 -7.15 8.29 -4.15
N PHE A 126 -6.17 8.02 -3.28
CA PHE A 126 -5.93 6.71 -2.71
C PHE A 126 -5.60 6.86 -1.24
N CYS A 127 -6.13 5.98 -0.41
CA CYS A 127 -5.72 5.85 0.99
C CYS A 127 -5.28 4.43 1.24
N GLY A 128 -4.21 4.26 2.00
CA GLY A 128 -3.71 2.93 2.30
C GLY A 128 -2.83 2.90 3.55
N ILE A 129 -2.51 1.68 3.96
CA ILE A 129 -1.64 1.43 5.10
C ILE A 129 -0.21 1.38 4.63
N VAL A 130 0.66 2.10 5.32
CA VAL A 130 2.10 2.06 5.05
C VAL A 130 2.62 0.67 5.41
N ALA A 131 3.15 -0.04 4.42
CA ALA A 131 3.49 -1.44 4.59
C ALA A 131 4.94 -1.77 4.24
N GLY A 132 5.77 -0.76 4.04
CA GLY A 132 7.18 -0.94 3.72
C GLY A 132 7.58 -0.13 2.51
N THR A 133 8.55 -0.65 1.76
CA THR A 133 9.05 -0.01 0.55
C THR A 133 8.98 -0.97 -0.61
N ARG A 134 8.95 -0.42 -1.81
CA ARG A 134 9.09 -1.19 -3.04
C ARG A 134 10.14 -0.54 -3.92
N SER A 135 11.08 -1.34 -4.41
CA SER A 135 12.07 -0.90 -5.39
C SER A 135 11.41 -0.76 -6.75
N TYR A 136 11.86 0.20 -7.52
CA TYR A 136 11.40 0.40 -8.87
C TYR A 136 12.59 0.68 -9.79
N THR A 137 12.38 0.49 -11.10
CA THR A 137 13.40 0.72 -12.10
C THR A 137 12.92 1.74 -13.12
N ILE A 138 13.87 2.48 -13.67
CA ILE A 138 13.64 3.33 -14.84
C ILE A 138 14.58 2.86 -15.92
N MET A 139 14.01 2.47 -17.07
CA MET A 139 14.76 2.01 -18.23
C MET A 139 15.74 0.87 -17.90
N GLY A 140 15.30 -0.06 -17.02
CA GLY A 140 16.09 -1.22 -16.65
C GLY A 140 17.11 -0.99 -15.55
N SER A 141 17.29 0.23 -15.08
CA SER A 141 18.24 0.57 -14.01
C SER A 141 17.49 0.82 -12.70
N PRO A 142 18.07 0.40 -11.56
CA PRO A 142 17.45 0.71 -10.27
C PRO A 142 17.30 2.22 -10.09
N ALA A 143 16.10 2.68 -9.76
CA ALA A 143 15.79 4.09 -9.58
C ALA A 143 15.56 4.47 -8.14
N GLY A 144 15.50 3.49 -7.23
CA GLY A 144 15.32 3.72 -5.80
C GLY A 144 14.16 2.93 -5.23
N SER A 145 13.75 3.32 -4.04
CA SER A 145 12.63 2.70 -3.32
C SER A 145 11.56 3.72 -3.04
N LEU A 146 10.30 3.28 -3.12
CA LEU A 146 9.13 4.09 -2.82
C LEU A 146 8.42 3.55 -1.59
N PRO A 147 7.81 4.42 -0.77
CA PRO A 147 6.87 3.92 0.23
C PRO A 147 5.80 3.07 -0.44
N HIS A 148 5.46 1.95 0.18
CA HIS A 148 4.50 0.99 -0.37
C HIS A 148 3.25 0.97 0.50
N LEU A 149 2.10 1.20 -0.12
CA LEU A 149 0.81 1.32 0.57
C LEU A 149 -0.12 0.22 0.09
N VAL A 150 -0.89 -0.33 1.01
CA VAL A 150 -1.98 -1.27 0.70
C VAL A 150 -3.29 -0.65 1.13
N GLY A 151 -4.21 -0.48 0.20
CA GLY A 151 -5.48 0.17 0.50
C GLY A 151 -6.45 0.18 -0.66
N MET A 152 -7.07 1.31 -0.91
CA MET A 152 -8.09 1.41 -1.94
C MET A 152 -8.14 2.82 -2.54
N PHE A 153 -8.60 2.88 -3.79
CA PHE A 153 -8.90 4.14 -4.44
C PHE A 153 -10.24 4.69 -3.93
N ASP A 154 -10.33 6.00 -3.86
CA ASP A 154 -11.55 6.71 -3.44
C ASP A 154 -12.56 6.70 -4.59
N LEU A 155 -13.33 5.63 -4.68
CA LEU A 155 -14.36 5.43 -5.69
C LEU A 155 -15.66 5.02 -5.00
N PRO A 156 -16.83 5.44 -5.55
CA PRO A 156 -18.12 5.06 -4.95
C PRO A 156 -18.30 3.55 -4.76
N GLU A 157 -17.82 2.75 -5.70
CA GLU A 157 -17.91 1.29 -5.66
C GLU A 157 -17.04 0.64 -4.58
N ASN A 158 -16.11 1.39 -3.99
CA ASN A 158 -15.23 0.89 -2.93
C ASN A 158 -15.72 1.25 -1.52
N LYS A 159 -16.80 1.99 -1.43
CA LYS A 159 -17.31 2.49 -0.14
C LYS A 159 -18.54 1.75 0.34
#